data_f7562edf342f5cabebcefd7dfdaaa4ab
#
_entry.id   f7562edf342f5cabebcefd7dfdaaa4ab
#
_cell.length_a   1.000
_cell.length_b   1.000
_cell.length_c   1.000
_cell.angle_alpha   90.00
_cell.angle_beta   90.00
_cell.angle_gamma   90.00
#
_symmetry.space_group_name_H-M   'P 1'
#
loop_
_entity.id
_entity.type
_entity.pdbx_description
1 polymer ?
#
loop_
_entity_poly.entity_id
_entity_poly.type
_entity_poly.pdbx_seq_one_letter_code
_entity_poly.pdbx_strand_id
1 'polypeptide(L)'
;MANIKSAKKRVLVNQKKAEQNQMIKSAVKTEIKKVRTAIEAGNKEEAAKALLVATSTIDKAESKGVLKKNTASRKVSRLAQAVNKM
;
A
#
# COMPACT_ATOMS: atom_id res chain seq x y z
N MET A 1 6.87 10.59 38.26
CA MET A 1 7.09 11.81 37.44
C MET A 1 7.80 11.52 36.14
N ALA A 2 8.82 10.66 36.10
CA ALA A 2 9.45 10.20 34.89
C ALA A 2 8.44 9.52 33.93
N ASN A 3 7.41 8.89 34.47
CA ASN A 3 6.39 8.20 33.69
C ASN A 3 5.54 9.11 32.79
N ILE A 4 5.33 10.38 33.23
CA ILE A 4 4.54 11.35 32.44
C ILE A 4 5.28 11.77 31.17
N LYS A 5 6.58 12.03 31.27
CA LYS A 5 7.42 12.36 30.10
C LYS A 5 7.50 11.20 29.12
N SER A 6 7.65 9.97 29.62
CA SER A 6 7.65 8.76 28.83
C SER A 6 6.32 8.57 28.09
N ALA A 7 5.19 8.80 28.75
CA ALA A 7 3.86 8.68 28.16
C ALA A 7 3.65 9.69 27.03
N LYS A 8 4.05 10.94 27.21
CA LYS A 8 3.98 11.97 26.17
C LYS A 8 4.81 11.60 24.94
N LYS A 9 6.01 11.10 25.15
CA LYS A 9 6.91 10.67 24.07
C LYS A 9 6.31 9.51 23.28
N ARG A 10 5.69 8.54 23.96
CA ARG A 10 5.00 7.42 23.30
C ARG A 10 3.81 7.88 22.45
N VAL A 11 3.02 8.82 22.96
CA VAL A 11 1.88 9.37 22.21
C VAL A 11 2.36 10.04 20.94
N LEU A 12 3.41 10.84 20.97
CA LEU A 12 3.98 11.50 19.80
C LEU A 12 4.51 10.49 18.78
N VAL A 13 5.21 9.45 19.23
CA VAL A 13 5.73 8.39 18.35
C VAL A 13 4.58 7.62 17.71
N ASN A 14 3.53 7.29 18.47
CA ASN A 14 2.36 6.59 17.93
C ASN A 14 1.60 7.42 16.90
N GLN A 15 1.47 8.73 17.12
CA GLN A 15 0.86 9.63 16.15
C GLN A 15 1.65 9.67 14.84
N LYS A 16 2.97 9.77 14.91
CA LYS A 16 3.84 9.74 13.71
C LYS A 16 3.69 8.44 12.94
N LYS A 17 3.67 7.30 13.64
CA LYS A 17 3.47 5.99 13.02
C LYS A 17 2.10 5.89 12.35
N ALA A 18 1.04 6.39 13.01
CA ALA A 18 -0.31 6.40 12.45
C ALA A 18 -0.39 7.23 11.17
N GLU A 19 0.23 8.41 11.15
CA GLU A 19 0.30 9.27 9.98
C GLU A 19 1.06 8.59 8.83
N GLN A 20 2.23 8.00 9.12
CA GLN A 20 3.02 7.28 8.13
C GLN A 20 2.24 6.08 7.57
N ASN A 21 1.55 5.33 8.42
CA ASN A 21 0.74 4.18 8.01
C ASN A 21 -0.41 4.63 7.10
N GLN A 22 -1.04 5.74 7.42
CA GLN A 22 -2.11 6.30 6.61
C GLN A 22 -1.60 6.72 5.23
N MET A 23 -0.45 7.38 5.17
CA MET A 23 0.20 7.76 3.91
C MET A 23 0.52 6.55 3.05
N ILE A 24 1.05 5.49 3.65
CA ILE A 24 1.39 4.24 2.95
C ILE A 24 0.11 3.57 2.43
N LYS A 25 -0.94 3.49 3.24
CA LYS A 25 -2.24 2.94 2.82
C LYS A 25 -2.84 3.74 1.65
N SER A 26 -2.76 5.06 1.71
CA SER A 26 -3.23 5.94 0.64
C SER A 26 -2.44 5.72 -0.65
N ALA A 27 -1.11 5.57 -0.55
CA ALA A 27 -0.26 5.27 -1.70
C ALA A 27 -0.63 3.94 -2.34
N VAL A 28 -0.86 2.89 -1.54
CA VAL A 28 -1.31 1.58 -2.03
C VAL A 28 -2.64 1.71 -2.78
N LYS A 29 -3.61 2.39 -2.20
CA LYS A 29 -4.92 2.61 -2.84
C LYS A 29 -4.79 3.37 -4.17
N THR A 30 -3.94 4.40 -4.20
CA THR A 30 -3.69 5.21 -5.39
C THR A 30 -3.09 4.36 -6.51
N GLU A 31 -2.10 3.53 -6.21
CA GLU A 31 -1.46 2.66 -7.19
C GLU A 31 -2.43 1.59 -7.71
N ILE A 32 -3.25 1.01 -6.85
CA ILE A 32 -4.29 0.06 -7.24
C ILE A 32 -5.30 0.73 -8.18
N LYS A 33 -5.70 1.95 -7.87
CA LYS A 33 -6.62 2.73 -8.70
C LYS A 33 -6.04 3.01 -10.08
N LYS A 34 -4.75 3.32 -10.17
CA LYS A 34 -4.04 3.53 -11.43
C LYS A 34 -4.07 2.26 -12.29
N VAL A 35 -3.83 1.10 -11.70
CA VAL A 35 -3.91 -0.19 -12.41
C VAL A 35 -5.32 -0.41 -12.95
N ARG A 36 -6.34 -0.19 -12.13
CA ARG A 36 -7.74 -0.35 -12.55
C ARG A 36 -8.13 0.60 -13.67
N THR A 37 -7.69 1.84 -13.58
CA THR A 37 -7.94 2.86 -14.62
C THR A 37 -7.30 2.43 -15.95
N ALA A 38 -6.07 1.93 -15.92
CA ALA A 38 -5.39 1.43 -17.12
C ALA A 38 -6.11 0.22 -17.71
N ILE A 39 -6.63 -0.67 -16.87
CA ILE A 39 -7.42 -1.84 -17.30
C ILE A 39 -8.71 -1.38 -17.98
N GLU A 40 -9.43 -0.44 -17.38
CA GLU A 40 -10.67 0.12 -17.94
C GLU A 40 -10.42 0.83 -19.27
N ALA A 41 -9.28 1.50 -19.41
CA ALA A 41 -8.86 2.15 -20.65
C ALA A 41 -8.45 1.15 -21.72
N GLY A 42 -8.27 -0.13 -21.38
CA GLY A 42 -7.86 -1.17 -22.31
C GLY A 42 -6.39 -1.11 -22.70
N ASN A 43 -5.57 -0.37 -21.96
CA ASN A 43 -4.14 -0.22 -22.27
C ASN A 43 -3.31 -1.22 -21.44
N LYS A 44 -3.03 -2.37 -22.07
CA LYS A 44 -2.30 -3.47 -21.42
C LYS A 44 -0.89 -3.07 -20.97
N GLU A 45 -0.18 -2.29 -21.79
CA GLU A 45 1.18 -1.84 -21.47
C GLU A 45 1.21 -0.95 -20.22
N GLU A 46 0.32 0.02 -20.15
CA GLU A 46 0.20 0.88 -18.98
C GLU A 46 -0.25 0.09 -17.75
N ALA A 47 -1.19 -0.85 -17.94
CA ALA A 47 -1.64 -1.72 -16.86
C ALA A 47 -0.50 -2.56 -16.30
N ALA A 48 0.35 -3.11 -17.15
CA ALA A 48 1.52 -3.89 -16.72
C ALA A 48 2.53 -3.01 -15.96
N LYS A 49 2.82 -1.81 -16.45
CA LYS A 49 3.72 -0.86 -15.76
C LYS A 49 3.15 -0.45 -14.40
N ALA A 50 1.86 -0.10 -14.36
CA ALA A 50 1.17 0.26 -13.13
C ALA A 50 1.15 -0.90 -12.15
N LEU A 51 1.00 -2.14 -12.63
CA LEU A 51 1.05 -3.34 -11.80
C LEU A 51 2.42 -3.51 -11.14
N LEU A 52 3.51 -3.29 -11.86
CA LEU A 52 4.86 -3.36 -11.29
C LEU A 52 5.04 -2.36 -10.16
N VAL A 53 4.61 -1.11 -10.37
CA VAL A 53 4.67 -0.06 -9.35
C VAL A 53 3.79 -0.41 -8.15
N ALA A 54 2.56 -0.86 -8.41
CA ALA A 54 1.63 -1.25 -7.36
C ALA A 54 2.17 -2.41 -6.52
N THR A 55 2.76 -3.43 -7.16
CA THR A 55 3.38 -4.56 -6.46
C THR A 55 4.51 -4.08 -5.55
N SER A 56 5.39 -3.21 -6.06
CA SER A 56 6.48 -2.64 -5.27
C SER A 56 5.95 -1.86 -4.06
N THR A 57 4.92 -1.05 -4.25
CA THR A 57 4.31 -0.27 -3.18
C THR A 57 3.67 -1.16 -2.12
N ILE A 58 2.97 -2.22 -2.53
CA ILE A 58 2.34 -3.18 -1.64
C ILE A 58 3.41 -3.95 -0.85
N ASP A 59 4.49 -4.38 -1.51
CA ASP A 59 5.60 -5.08 -0.84
C ASP A 59 6.28 -4.19 0.21
N LYS A 60 6.47 -2.92 -0.09
CA LYS A 60 7.02 -1.95 0.87
C LYS A 60 6.08 -1.78 2.07
N ALA A 61 4.77 -1.72 1.84
CA ALA A 61 3.77 -1.62 2.90
C ALA A 61 3.78 -2.85 3.80
N GLU A 62 3.92 -4.04 3.22
CA GLU A 62 4.07 -5.30 3.97
C GLU A 62 5.34 -5.27 4.81
N SER A 63 6.46 -4.89 4.22
CA SER A 63 7.77 -4.80 4.87
C SER A 63 7.75 -3.86 6.08
N LYS A 64 6.99 -2.78 6.00
CA LYS A 64 6.83 -1.81 7.10
C LYS A 64 5.78 -2.24 8.13
N GLY A 65 5.10 -3.36 7.92
CA GLY A 65 4.09 -3.87 8.83
C GLY A 65 2.73 -3.19 8.71
N VAL A 66 2.52 -2.37 7.68
CA VAL A 66 1.23 -1.68 7.44
C VAL A 66 0.19 -2.67 6.90
N LEU A 67 0.62 -3.59 6.05
CA LEU A 67 -0.23 -4.64 5.49
C LEU A 67 0.24 -6.01 5.97
N LYS A 68 -0.69 -6.89 6.24
CA LYS A 68 -0.40 -8.29 6.55
C LYS A 68 0.01 -9.01 5.27
N LYS A 69 0.88 -9.99 5.38
CA LYS A 69 1.38 -10.78 4.25
C LYS A 69 0.24 -11.34 3.38
N ASN A 70 -0.78 -11.90 4.00
CA ASN A 70 -1.91 -12.46 3.28
C ASN A 70 -2.70 -11.40 2.51
N THR A 71 -2.90 -10.23 3.11
CA THR A 71 -3.59 -9.11 2.48
C THR A 71 -2.80 -8.59 1.28
N ALA A 72 -1.48 -8.42 1.44
CA ALA A 72 -0.59 -7.97 0.38
C ALA A 72 -0.60 -8.97 -0.79
N SER A 73 -0.47 -10.25 -0.51
CA SER A 73 -0.50 -11.31 -1.53
C SER A 73 -1.82 -11.33 -2.30
N ARG A 74 -2.95 -11.19 -1.61
CA ARG A 74 -4.27 -11.15 -2.26
C ARG A 74 -4.42 -9.95 -3.19
N LYS A 75 -3.98 -8.77 -2.75
CA LYS A 75 -4.04 -7.55 -3.58
C LYS A 75 -3.22 -7.70 -4.85
N VAL A 76 -1.98 -8.17 -4.74
CA VAL A 76 -1.09 -8.40 -5.88
C VAL A 76 -1.68 -9.46 -6.82
N SER A 77 -2.15 -10.58 -6.28
CA SER A 77 -2.74 -11.65 -7.07
C SER A 77 -3.96 -11.19 -7.87
N ARG A 78 -4.87 -10.45 -7.23
CA ARG A 78 -6.07 -9.93 -7.89
C ARG A 78 -5.73 -8.96 -9.01
N LEU A 79 -4.77 -8.06 -8.78
CA LEU A 79 -4.32 -7.11 -9.78
C LEU A 79 -3.66 -7.83 -10.96
N ALA A 80 -2.79 -8.80 -10.68
CA ALA A 80 -2.12 -9.59 -11.71
C ALA A 80 -3.13 -10.35 -12.56
N GLN A 81 -4.13 -10.96 -11.95
CA GLN A 81 -5.20 -11.67 -12.68
C GLN A 81 -6.00 -10.71 -13.56
N ALA A 82 -6.32 -9.53 -13.05
CA ALA A 82 -7.06 -8.52 -13.83
C ALA A 82 -6.27 -8.06 -15.05
N VAL A 83 -4.97 -7.84 -14.91
CA VAL A 83 -4.09 -7.47 -16.03
C VAL A 83 -3.96 -8.63 -17.03
N ASN A 84 -3.83 -9.86 -16.55
CA ASN A 84 -3.70 -11.04 -17.41
C ASN A 84 -4.98 -11.35 -18.21
N LYS A 85 -6.13 -10.92 -17.73
CA LYS A 85 -7.41 -11.07 -18.46
C LYS A 85 -7.53 -10.11 -19.64
N MET A 86 -6.71 -9.10 -19.69
CA MET A 86 -6.64 -8.22 -20.84
C MET A 86 -5.93 -8.95 -22.00
#